data_8ed5526f76be4a346aabb7a61c26df8e
#
_entry.id   8ed5526f76be4a346aabb7a61c26df8e
#
_cell.length_a   1.000
_cell.length_b   1.000
_cell.length_c   1.000
_cell.angle_alpha   90.00
_cell.angle_beta   90.00
_cell.angle_gamma   90.00
#
_symmetry.space_group_name_H-M   'P 1'
#
loop_
_entity.id
_entity.type
_entity.pdbx_description
1 polymer ?
#
loop_
_entity_poly.entity_id
_entity_poly.type
_entity_poly.pdbx_seq_one_letter_code
_entity_poly.pdbx_strand_id
1 'polypeptide(L)'
;MERMYQTSKDSAVITWVCDAYTGRLARGKDRVQTMGGNTPKTTGDYRDILADPSVDAVVIATPEHLHGPMFLAALKAGKHIYIEKPLCHTIEEGQEMVKAAKKYNKVIQVGTQNRSNSLYQKAKDMIAAGDIGDIHYVRAFWYRNSLEDNPAWRYVIPDDASEQNTDWGKFLGPATKRPFDKQRFYQWRLYWDYSGGISTDLLVHQTDISNFVCGKTVPTSCMASGGVYRWTKDDRDVPDTLSALYDYPDKFHINYSCYFGNDHYGYGEQFMGNEGTIEVLNRQFLNFYPEKFNGKPPERVAARKDLSIHLPGNDNKAVEAHMLNFLEAVRGNTKPIAPVEVGMQAAISGHLATLSYRRGRKVFWDDKADKYHFG
;
A
#
# COMPACT_ATOMS: atom_id res chain seq x y z
N MET A 1 -1.25 12.94 6.44
CA MET A 1 -1.76 14.32 6.49
C MET A 1 -0.81 15.25 7.23
N GLU A 2 -0.47 15.00 8.51
CA GLU A 2 0.44 15.85 9.31
C GLU A 2 1.77 16.11 8.62
N ARG A 3 2.43 15.07 8.12
CA ARG A 3 3.72 15.19 7.41
C ARG A 3 3.60 15.94 6.09
N MET A 4 2.53 15.72 5.34
CA MET A 4 2.25 16.51 4.14
C MET A 4 2.17 17.99 4.48
N TYR A 5 1.45 18.31 5.56
CA TYR A 5 1.30 19.68 6.00
C TYR A 5 2.62 20.31 6.46
N GLN A 6 3.40 19.59 7.30
CA GLN A 6 4.71 20.07 7.78
C GLN A 6 5.69 20.36 6.63
N THR A 7 5.64 19.55 5.57
CA THR A 7 6.52 19.69 4.39
C THR A 7 6.04 20.76 3.41
N SER A 8 4.76 21.14 3.45
CA SER A 8 4.13 22.01 2.46
C SER A 8 3.30 23.15 3.06
N LYS A 9 3.46 23.44 4.36
CA LYS A 9 2.65 24.42 5.11
C LYS A 9 2.55 25.81 4.47
N ASP A 10 3.58 26.19 3.72
CA ASP A 10 3.62 27.48 3.03
C ASP A 10 2.98 27.45 1.63
N SER A 11 2.50 26.28 1.18
CA SER A 11 2.09 26.08 -0.21
C SER A 11 0.87 25.18 -0.39
N ALA A 12 0.34 24.58 0.66
CA ALA A 12 -0.89 23.79 0.65
C ALA A 12 -1.67 23.99 1.95
N VAL A 13 -2.99 24.15 1.84
CA VAL A 13 -3.89 24.37 2.98
C VAL A 13 -4.92 23.25 3.04
N ILE A 14 -5.10 22.66 4.22
CA ILE A 14 -6.17 21.69 4.45
C ILE A 14 -7.44 22.44 4.78
N THR A 15 -8.35 22.56 3.82
CA THR A 15 -9.57 23.35 3.94
C THR A 15 -10.77 22.56 4.48
N TRP A 16 -10.73 21.23 4.38
CA TRP A 16 -11.79 20.32 4.82
C TRP A 16 -11.26 19.08 5.51
N VAL A 17 -12.05 18.57 6.46
CA VAL A 17 -11.90 17.24 7.04
C VAL A 17 -13.23 16.51 6.95
N CYS A 18 -13.19 15.22 6.55
CA CYS A 18 -14.36 14.35 6.47
C CYS A 18 -14.10 13.04 7.20
N ASP A 19 -15.04 12.59 8.03
CA ASP A 19 -15.07 11.26 8.62
C ASP A 19 -16.51 10.86 8.95
N ALA A 20 -16.84 9.60 8.84
CA ALA A 20 -18.15 9.07 9.21
C ALA A 20 -18.38 9.01 10.74
N TYR A 21 -17.32 9.11 11.55
CA TYR A 21 -17.40 9.15 13.00
C TYR A 21 -17.06 10.55 13.53
N THR A 22 -17.99 11.15 14.26
CA THR A 22 -17.87 12.53 14.76
C THR A 22 -16.64 12.76 15.64
N GLY A 23 -16.22 11.77 16.43
CA GLY A 23 -15.02 11.87 17.27
C GLY A 23 -13.71 11.94 16.46
N ARG A 24 -13.61 11.23 15.33
CA ARG A 24 -12.44 11.38 14.40
C ARG A 24 -12.52 12.71 13.69
N LEU A 25 -13.71 13.14 13.32
CA LEU A 25 -13.94 14.44 12.66
C LEU A 25 -13.46 15.59 13.54
N ALA A 26 -13.84 15.60 14.83
CA ALA A 26 -13.38 16.60 15.79
C ALA A 26 -11.85 16.58 15.95
N ARG A 27 -11.27 15.41 16.18
CA ARG A 27 -9.79 15.27 16.28
C ARG A 27 -9.07 15.72 15.01
N GLY A 28 -9.63 15.41 13.84
CA GLY A 28 -9.07 15.86 12.56
C GLY A 28 -9.05 17.36 12.42
N LYS A 29 -10.14 18.04 12.81
CA LYS A 29 -10.26 19.51 12.85
C LYS A 29 -9.21 20.12 13.77
N ASP A 30 -9.14 19.63 15.02
CA ASP A 30 -8.21 20.16 16.04
C ASP A 30 -6.76 19.97 15.60
N ARG A 31 -6.45 18.82 14.97
CA ARG A 31 -5.11 18.55 14.47
C ARG A 31 -4.70 19.48 13.33
N VAL A 32 -5.58 19.76 12.38
CA VAL A 32 -5.33 20.75 11.32
C VAL A 32 -5.11 22.13 11.91
N GLN A 33 -5.94 22.54 12.85
CA GLN A 33 -5.85 23.85 13.50
C GLN A 33 -4.53 23.99 14.27
N THR A 34 -4.13 22.96 15.02
CA THR A 34 -2.87 22.97 15.79
C THR A 34 -1.64 23.03 14.89
N MET A 35 -1.66 22.31 13.76
CA MET A 35 -0.51 22.24 12.84
C MET A 35 -0.41 23.46 11.93
N GLY A 36 -1.53 23.97 11.44
CA GLY A 36 -1.61 24.90 10.35
C GLY A 36 -2.14 26.29 10.67
N GLY A 37 -2.69 26.47 11.85
CA GLY A 37 -3.27 27.74 12.26
C GLY A 37 -4.60 28.07 11.58
N ASN A 38 -5.05 27.29 10.59
CA ASN A 38 -6.36 27.48 9.97
C ASN A 38 -7.40 26.50 10.55
N THR A 39 -8.66 26.92 10.53
CA THR A 39 -9.78 26.07 10.96
C THR A 39 -10.44 25.46 9.73
N PRO A 40 -10.29 24.13 9.49
CA PRO A 40 -10.92 23.49 8.35
C PRO A 40 -12.43 23.39 8.55
N LYS A 41 -13.19 23.41 7.46
CA LYS A 41 -14.59 22.97 7.45
C LYS A 41 -14.65 21.47 7.76
N THR A 42 -15.76 21.02 8.33
CA THR A 42 -15.96 19.60 8.70
C THR A 42 -17.26 19.07 8.13
N THR A 43 -17.25 17.83 7.67
CA THR A 43 -18.45 17.16 7.16
C THR A 43 -18.39 15.65 7.40
N GLY A 44 -19.55 15.00 7.53
CA GLY A 44 -19.71 13.56 7.49
C GLY A 44 -19.91 13.01 6.07
N ASP A 45 -19.91 13.89 5.05
CA ASP A 45 -20.17 13.50 3.66
C ASP A 45 -19.11 14.07 2.70
N TYR A 46 -18.28 13.21 2.12
CA TYR A 46 -17.24 13.61 1.19
C TYR A 46 -17.75 14.40 -0.03
N ARG A 47 -19.04 14.26 -0.39
CA ARG A 47 -19.64 14.96 -1.52
C ARG A 47 -19.68 16.48 -1.30
N ASP A 48 -19.76 16.92 -0.05
CA ASP A 48 -19.68 18.36 0.28
C ASP A 48 -18.30 18.93 -0.10
N ILE A 49 -17.23 18.16 0.12
CA ILE A 49 -15.87 18.52 -0.29
C ILE A 49 -15.77 18.61 -1.81
N LEU A 50 -16.34 17.63 -2.50
CA LEU A 50 -16.28 17.57 -3.95
C LEU A 50 -17.05 18.71 -4.62
N ALA A 51 -18.12 19.17 -3.97
CA ALA A 51 -18.94 20.30 -4.44
C ALA A 51 -18.28 21.67 -4.23
N ASP A 52 -17.27 21.78 -3.34
CA ASP A 52 -16.57 23.06 -3.09
C ASP A 52 -15.56 23.33 -4.23
N PRO A 53 -15.77 24.39 -5.05
CA PRO A 53 -14.86 24.71 -6.16
C PRO A 53 -13.48 25.18 -5.70
N SER A 54 -13.33 25.61 -4.44
CA SER A 54 -12.04 26.05 -3.89
C SER A 54 -11.12 24.88 -3.51
N VAL A 55 -11.60 23.63 -3.56
CA VAL A 55 -10.79 22.45 -3.32
C VAL A 55 -10.14 21.98 -4.61
N ASP A 56 -8.82 22.02 -4.70
CA ASP A 56 -8.07 21.56 -5.87
C ASP A 56 -7.83 20.04 -5.87
N ALA A 57 -7.56 19.48 -4.70
CA ALA A 57 -7.15 18.09 -4.54
C ALA A 57 -7.79 17.44 -3.30
N VAL A 58 -7.96 16.13 -3.34
CA VAL A 58 -8.47 15.33 -2.23
C VAL A 58 -7.50 14.23 -1.84
N VAL A 59 -7.47 13.88 -0.54
CA VAL A 59 -6.78 12.72 0.01
C VAL A 59 -7.82 11.69 0.42
N ILE A 60 -7.82 10.52 -0.20
CA ILE A 60 -8.71 9.40 0.10
C ILE A 60 -7.92 8.39 0.94
N ALA A 61 -8.27 8.26 2.22
CA ALA A 61 -7.61 7.36 3.18
C ALA A 61 -8.66 6.59 4.00
N THR A 62 -9.70 6.15 3.33
CA THR A 62 -10.82 5.37 3.86
C THR A 62 -10.47 3.87 3.87
N PRO A 63 -11.35 2.98 4.40
CA PRO A 63 -11.25 1.56 4.12
C PRO A 63 -11.32 1.25 2.62
N GLU A 64 -10.72 0.11 2.23
CA GLU A 64 -10.50 -0.26 0.83
C GLU A 64 -11.77 -0.25 -0.03
N HIS A 65 -12.89 -0.76 0.51
CA HIS A 65 -14.18 -0.87 -0.19
C HIS A 65 -14.82 0.49 -0.58
N LEU A 66 -14.32 1.59 -0.02
CA LEU A 66 -14.79 2.95 -0.34
C LEU A 66 -13.88 3.66 -1.35
N HIS A 67 -12.73 3.09 -1.70
CA HIS A 67 -11.76 3.72 -2.58
C HIS A 67 -12.33 4.00 -3.96
N GLY A 68 -12.89 2.99 -4.65
CA GLY A 68 -13.42 3.14 -6.00
C GLY A 68 -14.56 4.17 -6.11
N PRO A 69 -15.63 4.07 -5.30
CA PRO A 69 -16.71 5.06 -5.34
C PRO A 69 -16.26 6.49 -5.11
N MET A 70 -15.38 6.72 -4.11
CA MET A 70 -14.88 8.06 -3.81
C MET A 70 -13.93 8.59 -4.89
N PHE A 71 -13.05 7.73 -5.42
CA PHE A 71 -12.15 8.05 -6.52
C PHE A 71 -12.91 8.49 -7.77
N LEU A 72 -13.92 7.72 -8.20
CA LEU A 72 -14.72 8.03 -9.37
C LEU A 72 -15.52 9.33 -9.20
N ALA A 73 -16.05 9.56 -8.00
CA ALA A 73 -16.74 10.81 -7.68
C ALA A 73 -15.79 12.02 -7.70
N ALA A 74 -14.58 11.88 -7.14
CA ALA A 74 -13.57 12.94 -7.14
C ALA A 74 -13.10 13.30 -8.56
N LEU A 75 -12.90 12.31 -9.44
CA LEU A 75 -12.60 12.54 -10.85
C LEU A 75 -13.70 13.32 -11.56
N LYS A 76 -14.97 12.92 -11.37
CA LYS A 76 -16.12 13.62 -11.95
C LYS A 76 -16.22 15.08 -11.48
N ALA A 77 -15.84 15.32 -10.22
CA ALA A 77 -15.79 16.67 -9.63
C ALA A 77 -14.55 17.49 -10.07
N GLY A 78 -13.68 16.90 -10.90
CA GLY A 78 -12.49 17.58 -11.43
C GLY A 78 -11.39 17.79 -10.39
N LYS A 79 -11.33 16.98 -9.34
CA LYS A 79 -10.30 17.08 -8.29
C LYS A 79 -9.06 16.25 -8.64
N HIS A 80 -7.86 16.72 -8.24
CA HIS A 80 -6.67 15.91 -8.17
C HIS A 80 -6.78 14.94 -7.00
N ILE A 81 -6.16 13.75 -7.07
CA ILE A 81 -6.40 12.68 -6.12
C ILE A 81 -5.09 12.11 -5.60
N TYR A 82 -4.90 12.13 -4.28
CA TYR A 82 -4.05 11.19 -3.58
C TYR A 82 -4.94 10.11 -2.97
N ILE A 83 -4.65 8.85 -3.23
CA ILE A 83 -5.43 7.74 -2.69
C ILE A 83 -4.52 6.72 -2.03
N GLU A 84 -4.88 6.26 -0.82
CA GLU A 84 -4.13 5.22 -0.12
C GLU A 84 -4.18 3.88 -0.85
N LYS A 85 -3.17 3.07 -0.60
CA LYS A 85 -3.10 1.68 -1.06
C LYS A 85 -4.03 0.76 -0.19
N PRO A 86 -4.52 -0.36 -0.73
CA PRO A 86 -4.50 -0.73 -2.13
C PRO A 86 -5.37 0.24 -2.94
N LEU A 87 -5.12 0.37 -4.22
CA LEU A 87 -5.90 1.26 -5.08
C LEU A 87 -7.41 0.97 -4.99
N CYS A 88 -7.79 -0.30 -4.93
CA CYS A 88 -9.15 -0.79 -5.06
C CYS A 88 -9.41 -2.01 -4.17
N HIS A 89 -10.66 -2.34 -3.93
CA HIS A 89 -11.10 -3.51 -3.16
C HIS A 89 -11.31 -4.76 -4.05
N THR A 90 -11.50 -4.60 -5.36
CA THR A 90 -11.52 -5.68 -6.36
C THR A 90 -10.75 -5.30 -7.61
N ILE A 91 -10.33 -6.29 -8.40
CA ILE A 91 -9.63 -6.07 -9.67
C ILE A 91 -10.52 -5.29 -10.63
N GLU A 92 -11.81 -5.66 -10.73
CA GLU A 92 -12.79 -5.05 -11.63
C GLU A 92 -13.00 -3.56 -11.29
N GLU A 93 -13.09 -3.24 -10.00
CA GLU A 93 -13.17 -1.85 -9.53
C GLU A 93 -11.93 -1.06 -9.96
N GLY A 94 -10.74 -1.62 -9.78
CA GLY A 94 -9.49 -1.00 -10.19
C GLY A 94 -9.39 -0.75 -11.70
N GLN A 95 -9.87 -1.69 -12.51
CA GLN A 95 -9.95 -1.52 -13.96
C GLN A 95 -10.86 -0.35 -14.36
N GLU A 96 -12.01 -0.20 -13.69
CA GLU A 96 -12.89 0.95 -13.89
C GLU A 96 -12.21 2.27 -13.48
N MET A 97 -11.47 2.28 -12.38
CA MET A 97 -10.73 3.45 -11.91
C MET A 97 -9.65 3.87 -12.93
N VAL A 98 -8.84 2.92 -13.44
CA VAL A 98 -7.83 3.18 -14.47
C VAL A 98 -8.47 3.69 -15.76
N LYS A 99 -9.57 3.07 -16.21
CA LYS A 99 -10.32 3.51 -17.39
C LYS A 99 -10.89 4.92 -17.22
N ALA A 100 -11.40 5.23 -16.03
CA ALA A 100 -11.91 6.57 -15.73
C ALA A 100 -10.78 7.59 -15.69
N ALA A 101 -9.65 7.30 -15.07
CA ALA A 101 -8.50 8.19 -14.97
C ALA A 101 -8.02 8.71 -16.33
N LYS A 102 -8.03 7.86 -17.36
CA LYS A 102 -7.65 8.23 -18.74
C LYS A 102 -8.56 9.27 -19.39
N LYS A 103 -9.77 9.48 -18.87
CA LYS A 103 -10.73 10.44 -19.41
C LYS A 103 -10.59 11.83 -18.82
N TYR A 104 -9.93 11.95 -17.66
CA TYR A 104 -9.81 13.19 -16.92
C TYR A 104 -8.34 13.60 -16.83
N ASN A 105 -8.04 14.83 -17.19
CA ASN A 105 -6.68 15.38 -17.07
C ASN A 105 -6.40 15.82 -15.63
N LYS A 106 -6.32 14.84 -14.70
CA LYS A 106 -6.05 15.08 -13.27
C LYS A 106 -4.85 14.28 -12.81
N VAL A 107 -4.11 14.87 -11.90
CA VAL A 107 -3.02 14.17 -11.21
C VAL A 107 -3.62 13.16 -10.24
N ILE A 108 -3.15 11.93 -10.33
CA ILE A 108 -3.52 10.84 -9.43
C ILE A 108 -2.23 10.24 -8.91
N GLN A 109 -2.11 10.12 -7.59
CA GLN A 109 -1.02 9.42 -6.94
C GLN A 109 -1.55 8.42 -5.92
N VAL A 110 -1.05 7.19 -6.01
CA VAL A 110 -1.39 6.11 -5.08
C VAL A 110 -0.36 6.06 -3.95
N GLY A 111 -0.80 5.78 -2.73
CA GLY A 111 0.00 5.77 -1.50
C GLY A 111 0.99 4.61 -1.38
N THR A 112 1.77 4.36 -2.43
CA THR A 112 2.89 3.39 -2.43
C THR A 112 4.21 4.12 -2.15
N GLN A 113 4.30 4.72 -0.97
CA GLN A 113 5.34 5.66 -0.58
C GLN A 113 6.76 5.09 -0.55
N ASN A 114 6.92 3.76 -0.53
CA ASN A 114 8.23 3.12 -0.57
C ASN A 114 9.02 3.47 -1.85
N ARG A 115 8.33 3.79 -2.96
CA ARG A 115 8.96 4.26 -4.21
C ARG A 115 9.73 5.58 -4.04
N SER A 116 9.38 6.37 -3.01
CA SER A 116 10.08 7.61 -2.66
C SER A 116 11.17 7.41 -1.60
N ASN A 117 11.41 6.18 -1.15
CA ASN A 117 12.47 5.85 -0.20
C ASN A 117 13.82 5.79 -0.91
N SER A 118 14.80 6.55 -0.42
CA SER A 118 16.13 6.68 -1.04
C SER A 118 16.92 5.36 -1.11
N LEU A 119 16.69 4.44 -0.17
CA LEU A 119 17.37 3.14 -0.19
C LEU A 119 16.81 2.23 -1.30
N TYR A 120 15.51 2.24 -1.55
CA TYR A 120 14.94 1.52 -2.68
C TYR A 120 15.32 2.13 -4.04
N GLN A 121 15.43 3.45 -4.11
CA GLN A 121 15.98 4.11 -5.31
C GLN A 121 17.43 3.69 -5.52
N LYS A 122 18.25 3.68 -4.46
CA LYS A 122 19.63 3.18 -4.51
C LYS A 122 19.71 1.70 -4.93
N ALA A 123 18.86 0.84 -4.37
CA ALA A 123 18.78 -0.58 -4.77
C ALA A 123 18.45 -0.74 -6.25
N LYS A 124 17.48 0.05 -6.76
CA LYS A 124 17.14 0.09 -8.18
C LYS A 124 18.31 0.49 -9.05
N ASP A 125 19.04 1.55 -8.68
CA ASP A 125 20.21 2.01 -9.43
C ASP A 125 21.32 0.97 -9.44
N MET A 126 21.59 0.30 -8.32
CA MET A 126 22.57 -0.78 -8.20
C MET A 126 22.19 -1.98 -9.07
N ILE A 127 20.92 -2.38 -9.12
CA ILE A 127 20.45 -3.45 -9.99
C ILE A 127 20.59 -3.06 -11.46
N ALA A 128 20.22 -1.84 -11.81
CA ALA A 128 20.35 -1.33 -13.18
C ALA A 128 21.82 -1.22 -13.62
N ALA A 129 22.75 -0.97 -12.70
CA ALA A 129 24.19 -0.99 -12.94
C ALA A 129 24.77 -2.41 -13.06
N GLY A 130 23.99 -3.47 -12.78
CA GLY A 130 24.44 -4.87 -12.85
C GLY A 130 25.20 -5.34 -11.61
N ASP A 131 25.09 -4.64 -10.48
CA ASP A 131 25.83 -4.96 -9.25
C ASP A 131 25.54 -6.36 -8.68
N ILE A 132 24.37 -6.94 -8.99
CA ILE A 132 24.00 -8.29 -8.57
C ILE A 132 23.91 -9.30 -9.73
N GLY A 133 24.29 -8.89 -10.96
CA GLY A 133 24.14 -9.71 -12.16
C GLY A 133 22.67 -9.88 -12.57
N ASP A 134 22.32 -11.06 -13.12
CA ASP A 134 20.96 -11.38 -13.52
C ASP A 134 20.10 -11.70 -12.31
N ILE A 135 18.99 -10.98 -12.15
CA ILE A 135 18.06 -11.18 -11.04
C ILE A 135 16.92 -12.12 -11.45
N HIS A 136 16.72 -13.19 -10.68
CA HIS A 136 15.67 -14.17 -10.92
C HIS A 136 14.73 -14.37 -9.72
N TYR A 137 15.14 -13.90 -8.54
CA TYR A 137 14.44 -14.21 -7.30
C TYR A 137 14.40 -13.03 -6.34
N VAL A 138 13.23 -12.79 -5.76
CA VAL A 138 13.04 -11.86 -4.64
C VAL A 138 12.39 -12.61 -3.49
N ARG A 139 12.98 -12.50 -2.32
CA ARG A 139 12.35 -12.89 -1.06
C ARG A 139 11.85 -11.63 -0.38
N ALA A 140 10.55 -11.52 -0.23
CA ALA A 140 9.87 -10.41 0.45
C ALA A 140 9.19 -10.93 1.71
N PHE A 141 9.15 -10.14 2.77
CA PHE A 141 8.57 -10.58 4.02
C PHE A 141 8.05 -9.43 4.87
N TRP A 142 7.07 -9.75 5.73
CA TRP A 142 6.59 -8.82 6.75
C TRP A 142 6.21 -9.57 8.01
N TYR A 143 7.06 -9.46 9.02
CA TYR A 143 6.86 -10.08 10.31
C TYR A 143 6.52 -9.03 11.36
N ARG A 144 5.61 -9.38 12.25
CA ARG A 144 5.22 -8.57 13.41
C ARG A 144 4.94 -9.49 14.58
N ASN A 145 5.10 -8.97 15.79
CA ASN A 145 4.59 -9.65 16.98
C ASN A 145 3.58 -8.75 17.68
N SER A 146 2.41 -9.30 17.97
CA SER A 146 1.36 -8.65 18.76
C SER A 146 1.01 -9.53 19.94
N LEU A 147 0.57 -8.91 21.02
CA LEU A 147 0.19 -9.62 22.24
C LEU A 147 -1.02 -10.54 22.02
N GLU A 148 -1.16 -11.57 22.84
CA GLU A 148 -2.30 -12.50 22.78
C GLU A 148 -3.63 -11.80 23.04
N ASP A 149 -3.64 -10.89 24.00
CA ASP A 149 -4.80 -10.09 24.43
C ASP A 149 -5.01 -8.81 23.58
N ASN A 150 -4.05 -8.48 22.70
CA ASN A 150 -4.15 -7.36 21.78
C ASN A 150 -3.70 -7.77 20.37
N PRO A 151 -4.50 -8.58 19.65
CA PRO A 151 -4.17 -9.09 18.34
C PRO A 151 -3.95 -7.98 17.30
N ALA A 152 -3.15 -8.25 16.28
CA ALA A 152 -2.93 -7.31 15.19
C ALA A 152 -4.25 -6.83 14.57
N TRP A 153 -4.35 -5.51 14.36
CA TRP A 153 -5.53 -4.78 13.86
C TRP A 153 -6.75 -4.70 14.80
N ARG A 154 -6.64 -5.20 16.04
CA ARG A 154 -7.62 -4.95 17.11
C ARG A 154 -7.40 -3.55 17.71
N TYR A 155 -7.67 -2.53 16.91
CA TYR A 155 -7.57 -1.14 17.37
C TYR A 155 -8.58 -0.86 18.47
N VAL A 156 -8.18 0.04 19.40
CA VAL A 156 -9.05 0.50 20.46
C VAL A 156 -10.32 1.14 19.88
N ILE A 157 -11.46 0.66 20.34
CA ILE A 157 -12.76 1.24 20.03
C ILE A 157 -13.03 2.32 21.08
N PRO A 158 -13.30 3.58 20.70
CA PRO A 158 -13.63 4.64 21.65
C PRO A 158 -14.86 4.28 22.48
N ASP A 159 -14.85 4.64 23.76
CA ASP A 159 -15.94 4.33 24.69
C ASP A 159 -17.27 4.98 24.27
N ASP A 160 -17.21 6.15 23.63
CA ASP A 160 -18.36 6.88 23.10
C ASP A 160 -18.88 6.35 21.76
N ALA A 161 -18.21 5.35 21.16
CA ALA A 161 -18.58 4.81 19.86
C ALA A 161 -20.00 4.22 19.88
N SER A 162 -20.87 4.79 19.06
CA SER A 162 -22.29 4.45 19.00
C SER A 162 -22.85 4.69 17.59
N GLU A 163 -24.05 4.17 17.34
CA GLU A 163 -24.78 4.41 16.10
C GLU A 163 -25.16 5.89 15.93
N GLN A 164 -25.35 6.63 17.02
CA GLN A 164 -25.74 8.04 17.00
C GLN A 164 -24.60 8.97 16.55
N ASN A 165 -23.36 8.58 16.74
CA ASN A 165 -22.19 9.38 16.38
C ASN A 165 -21.35 8.79 15.24
N THR A 166 -21.85 7.72 14.59
CA THR A 166 -21.21 7.04 13.49
C THR A 166 -22.18 6.86 12.31
N ASP A 167 -21.92 7.46 11.18
CA ASP A 167 -22.71 7.26 9.96
C ASP A 167 -22.40 5.89 9.35
N TRP A 168 -23.05 4.87 9.88
CA TRP A 168 -22.86 3.48 9.47
C TRP A 168 -23.23 3.25 8.01
N GLY A 169 -24.27 3.94 7.53
CA GLY A 169 -24.71 3.84 6.14
C GLY A 169 -23.65 4.29 5.15
N LYS A 170 -22.98 5.42 5.44
CA LYS A 170 -21.87 5.92 4.62
C LYS A 170 -20.63 5.03 4.70
N PHE A 171 -20.34 4.48 5.90
CA PHE A 171 -19.25 3.52 6.04
C PHE A 171 -19.51 2.26 5.23
N LEU A 172 -20.71 1.68 5.28
CA LEU A 172 -21.03 0.49 4.49
C LEU A 172 -20.86 0.74 2.98
N GLY A 173 -21.25 1.92 2.50
CA GLY A 173 -21.16 2.21 1.06
C GLY A 173 -21.72 1.08 0.19
N PRO A 174 -20.90 0.45 -0.69
CA PRO A 174 -21.30 -0.67 -1.52
C PRO A 174 -21.31 -2.03 -0.80
N ALA A 175 -20.75 -2.14 0.41
CA ALA A 175 -20.67 -3.40 1.14
C ALA A 175 -22.08 -3.89 1.56
N THR A 176 -22.16 -5.17 1.90
CA THR A 176 -23.40 -5.82 2.35
C THR A 176 -24.04 -5.07 3.51
N LYS A 177 -25.32 -4.73 3.38
CA LYS A 177 -26.09 -4.04 4.40
C LYS A 177 -26.27 -4.92 5.63
N ARG A 178 -26.02 -4.36 6.81
CA ARG A 178 -26.15 -5.03 8.10
C ARG A 178 -26.40 -4.00 9.20
N PRO A 179 -26.90 -4.42 10.37
CA PRO A 179 -27.02 -3.56 11.56
C PRO A 179 -25.68 -2.96 11.95
N PHE A 180 -25.72 -1.84 12.69
CA PHE A 180 -24.52 -1.18 13.18
C PHE A 180 -23.66 -2.15 14.00
N ASP A 181 -22.38 -2.17 13.67
CA ASP A 181 -21.36 -2.97 14.33
C ASP A 181 -20.09 -2.13 14.51
N LYS A 182 -19.89 -1.65 15.75
CA LYS A 182 -18.74 -0.81 16.08
C LYS A 182 -17.41 -1.53 15.86
N GLN A 183 -17.36 -2.85 16.08
CA GLN A 183 -16.15 -3.62 15.87
C GLN A 183 -15.76 -3.64 14.39
N ARG A 184 -16.70 -3.90 13.49
CA ARG A 184 -16.47 -3.84 12.05
C ARG A 184 -16.11 -2.45 11.56
N PHE A 185 -16.64 -1.40 12.19
CA PHE A 185 -16.28 -0.03 11.83
C PHE A 185 -14.84 0.34 12.21
N TYR A 186 -14.41 0.04 13.43
CA TYR A 186 -13.10 0.43 13.93
C TYR A 186 -11.99 -0.53 13.56
N GLN A 187 -12.32 -1.80 13.35
CA GLN A 187 -11.39 -2.90 13.08
C GLN A 187 -11.63 -3.54 11.70
N TRP A 188 -12.05 -2.74 10.75
CA TRP A 188 -12.48 -3.14 9.40
C TRP A 188 -11.48 -4.03 8.64
N ARG A 189 -10.16 -3.90 8.93
CA ARG A 189 -9.12 -4.72 8.32
C ARG A 189 -9.26 -6.22 8.60
N LEU A 190 -10.06 -6.60 9.57
CA LEU A 190 -10.28 -7.98 9.97
C LEU A 190 -11.34 -8.70 9.13
N TYR A 191 -12.06 -7.96 8.26
CA TYR A 191 -13.24 -8.48 7.56
C TYR A 191 -13.13 -8.30 6.05
N TRP A 192 -13.38 -9.39 5.30
CA TRP A 192 -13.36 -9.38 3.83
C TRP A 192 -14.31 -8.41 3.16
N ASP A 193 -15.36 -8.00 3.85
CA ASP A 193 -16.30 -7.00 3.33
C ASP A 193 -15.63 -5.64 3.07
N TYR A 194 -14.52 -5.35 3.74
CA TYR A 194 -13.90 -4.02 3.77
C TYR A 194 -12.42 -4.01 3.41
N SER A 195 -11.76 -5.17 3.42
CA SER A 195 -10.31 -5.31 3.25
C SER A 195 -9.95 -6.65 2.60
N GLY A 196 -8.83 -6.73 1.92
CA GLY A 196 -8.22 -8.00 1.49
C GLY A 196 -7.20 -8.56 2.50
N GLY A 197 -7.14 -8.03 3.73
CA GLY A 197 -6.27 -8.52 4.79
C GLY A 197 -4.78 -8.32 4.50
N ILE A 198 -3.94 -9.30 4.89
CA ILE A 198 -2.46 -9.23 4.73
C ILE A 198 -2.06 -8.92 3.29
N SER A 199 -2.74 -9.51 2.32
CA SER A 199 -2.37 -9.40 0.92
C SER A 199 -2.57 -7.98 0.35
N THR A 200 -3.60 -7.27 0.76
CA THR A 200 -3.87 -5.90 0.30
C THR A 200 -3.34 -4.82 1.23
N ASP A 201 -3.17 -5.12 2.53
CA ASP A 201 -2.63 -4.14 3.47
C ASP A 201 -1.09 -4.13 3.50
N LEU A 202 -0.43 -5.29 3.43
CA LEU A 202 1.03 -5.41 3.60
C LEU A 202 1.74 -5.89 2.34
N LEU A 203 1.30 -7.01 1.75
CA LEU A 203 1.97 -7.63 0.60
C LEU A 203 2.07 -6.67 -0.60
N VAL A 204 1.05 -5.84 -0.84
CA VAL A 204 1.08 -4.84 -1.93
C VAL A 204 2.29 -3.90 -1.83
N HIS A 205 2.77 -3.58 -0.63
CA HIS A 205 3.98 -2.76 -0.47
C HIS A 205 5.23 -3.49 -0.98
N GLN A 206 5.36 -4.79 -0.64
CA GLN A 206 6.53 -5.59 -1.02
C GLN A 206 6.52 -5.93 -2.51
N THR A 207 5.37 -6.28 -3.08
CA THR A 207 5.27 -6.55 -4.53
C THR A 207 5.45 -5.28 -5.34
N ASP A 208 4.88 -4.14 -4.90
CA ASP A 208 5.08 -2.85 -5.57
C ASP A 208 6.56 -2.47 -5.62
N ILE A 209 7.26 -2.59 -4.47
CA ILE A 209 8.67 -2.21 -4.43
C ILE A 209 9.57 -3.20 -5.17
N SER A 210 9.22 -4.50 -5.13
CA SER A 210 9.92 -5.51 -5.93
C SER A 210 9.79 -5.23 -7.43
N ASN A 211 8.58 -4.87 -7.88
CA ASN A 211 8.34 -4.47 -9.25
C ASN A 211 9.12 -3.20 -9.63
N PHE A 212 9.11 -2.20 -8.75
CA PHE A 212 9.82 -0.93 -8.96
C PHE A 212 11.33 -1.11 -9.08
N VAL A 213 11.92 -1.90 -8.19
CA VAL A 213 13.37 -2.11 -8.12
C VAL A 213 13.85 -3.02 -9.24
N CYS A 214 13.08 -4.06 -9.58
CA CYS A 214 13.45 -5.04 -10.60
C CYS A 214 12.92 -4.74 -12.01
N GLY A 215 12.21 -3.60 -12.20
CA GLY A 215 11.65 -3.25 -13.51
C GLY A 215 10.55 -4.19 -13.99
N LYS A 216 9.77 -4.78 -13.07
CA LYS A 216 8.65 -5.67 -13.36
C LYS A 216 7.31 -4.93 -13.21
N THR A 217 6.22 -5.54 -13.67
CA THR A 217 4.87 -4.95 -13.61
C THR A 217 3.89 -5.85 -12.85
N VAL A 218 3.36 -6.88 -13.49
CA VAL A 218 2.37 -7.79 -12.91
C VAL A 218 2.85 -9.24 -13.01
N PRO A 219 2.52 -10.11 -12.03
CA PRO A 219 2.81 -11.53 -12.12
C PRO A 219 1.90 -12.22 -13.13
N THR A 220 2.36 -13.32 -13.71
CA THR A 220 1.56 -14.22 -14.56
C THR A 220 0.75 -15.21 -13.74
N SER A 221 1.14 -15.48 -12.49
CA SER A 221 0.41 -16.38 -11.61
C SER A 221 0.74 -16.13 -10.14
N CYS A 222 -0.17 -16.57 -9.27
CA CYS A 222 0.03 -16.60 -7.83
C CYS A 222 -0.51 -17.89 -7.21
N MET A 223 0.24 -18.45 -6.26
CA MET A 223 -0.23 -19.48 -5.32
C MET A 223 -0.03 -18.99 -3.89
N ALA A 224 -1.09 -18.97 -3.09
CA ALA A 224 -1.05 -18.51 -1.71
C ALA A 224 -1.63 -19.54 -0.75
N SER A 225 -1.05 -19.58 0.45
CA SER A 225 -1.47 -20.44 1.57
C SER A 225 -1.30 -19.70 2.88
N GLY A 226 -2.09 -20.05 3.88
CA GLY A 226 -2.06 -19.42 5.19
C GLY A 226 -3.25 -19.80 6.04
N GLY A 227 -3.52 -18.98 7.07
CA GLY A 227 -4.64 -19.23 7.97
C GLY A 227 -4.63 -18.30 9.18
N VAL A 228 -5.58 -18.51 10.07
CA VAL A 228 -5.60 -17.96 11.42
C VAL A 228 -4.93 -18.98 12.33
N TYR A 229 -3.64 -18.83 12.60
CA TYR A 229 -2.85 -19.77 13.38
C TYR A 229 -2.51 -19.27 14.78
N ARG A 230 -2.36 -17.95 14.91
CA ARG A 230 -2.01 -17.30 16.19
C ARG A 230 -3.26 -17.04 17.03
N TRP A 231 -4.24 -16.34 16.47
CA TRP A 231 -5.43 -15.91 17.21
C TRP A 231 -6.67 -16.70 16.82
N THR A 232 -6.63 -18.00 17.06
CA THR A 232 -7.68 -18.96 16.67
C THR A 232 -9.05 -18.73 17.33
N LYS A 233 -9.08 -17.92 18.40
CA LYS A 233 -10.31 -17.52 19.10
C LYS A 233 -10.84 -16.16 18.68
N ASP A 234 -10.13 -15.47 17.79
CA ASP A 234 -10.52 -14.19 17.23
C ASP A 234 -11.57 -14.40 16.13
N ASP A 235 -12.56 -13.52 16.04
CA ASP A 235 -13.65 -13.57 15.04
C ASP A 235 -13.28 -12.94 13.69
N ARG A 236 -11.97 -12.83 13.40
CA ARG A 236 -11.47 -12.31 12.11
C ARG A 236 -11.78 -13.24 10.96
N ASP A 237 -12.10 -12.64 9.81
CA ASP A 237 -12.20 -13.37 8.54
C ASP A 237 -10.82 -13.56 7.88
N VAL A 238 -9.92 -12.59 8.07
CA VAL A 238 -8.63 -12.54 7.37
C VAL A 238 -7.55 -13.31 8.13
N PRO A 239 -6.58 -13.92 7.43
CA PRO A 239 -5.50 -14.67 8.06
C PRO A 239 -4.57 -13.77 8.87
N ASP A 240 -3.88 -14.34 9.85
CA ASP A 240 -2.73 -13.76 10.56
C ASP A 240 -1.39 -14.27 10.04
N THR A 241 -1.44 -15.25 9.18
CA THR A 241 -0.30 -15.89 8.52
C THR A 241 -0.61 -16.10 7.05
N LEU A 242 0.28 -15.62 6.17
CA LEU A 242 0.12 -15.76 4.72
C LEU A 242 1.47 -15.93 4.04
N SER A 243 1.57 -16.90 3.15
CA SER A 243 2.66 -17.04 2.18
C SER A 243 2.11 -16.99 0.77
N ALA A 244 2.80 -16.31 -0.14
CA ALA A 244 2.42 -16.21 -1.54
C ALA A 244 3.63 -16.35 -2.46
N LEU A 245 3.48 -17.12 -3.53
CA LEU A 245 4.47 -17.38 -4.56
C LEU A 245 3.96 -16.80 -5.87
N TYR A 246 4.78 -15.98 -6.51
CA TYR A 246 4.43 -15.31 -7.76
C TYR A 246 5.42 -15.70 -8.86
N ASP A 247 4.88 -16.16 -9.98
CA ASP A 247 5.65 -16.26 -11.22
C ASP A 247 5.43 -15.01 -12.07
N TYR A 248 6.50 -14.51 -12.66
CA TYR A 248 6.50 -13.37 -13.57
C TYR A 248 7.00 -13.80 -14.95
N PRO A 249 6.79 -12.97 -15.98
CA PRO A 249 7.51 -13.14 -17.25
C PRO A 249 9.04 -13.14 -17.02
N ASP A 250 9.81 -13.61 -18.00
CA ASP A 250 11.27 -13.56 -18.01
C ASP A 250 11.96 -14.34 -16.89
N LYS A 251 11.35 -15.45 -16.45
CA LYS A 251 11.93 -16.36 -15.43
C LYS A 251 12.24 -15.66 -14.10
N PHE A 252 11.36 -14.76 -13.69
CA PHE A 252 11.46 -14.02 -12.43
C PHE A 252 10.40 -14.51 -11.44
N HIS A 253 10.78 -14.62 -10.18
CA HIS A 253 9.92 -15.15 -9.12
C HIS A 253 9.99 -14.30 -7.85
N ILE A 254 8.84 -14.11 -7.19
CA ILE A 254 8.76 -13.49 -5.86
C ILE A 254 8.16 -14.50 -4.87
N ASN A 255 8.85 -14.69 -3.74
CA ASN A 255 8.34 -15.39 -2.57
C ASN A 255 8.02 -14.34 -1.49
N TYR A 256 6.77 -14.31 -1.04
CA TYR A 256 6.34 -13.48 0.07
C TYR A 256 5.93 -14.31 1.27
N SER A 257 6.29 -13.87 2.47
CA SER A 257 5.83 -14.47 3.73
C SER A 257 5.49 -13.42 4.78
N CYS A 258 4.41 -13.65 5.51
CA CYS A 258 3.95 -12.79 6.59
C CYS A 258 3.47 -13.63 7.76
N TYR A 259 3.87 -13.22 8.97
CA TYR A 259 3.42 -13.84 10.22
C TYR A 259 3.34 -12.79 11.32
N PHE A 260 2.23 -12.77 12.07
CA PHE A 260 1.99 -11.78 13.12
C PHE A 260 2.33 -12.27 14.53
N GLY A 261 2.97 -13.42 14.66
CA GLY A 261 3.36 -14.00 15.95
C GLY A 261 4.86 -13.97 16.25
N ASN A 262 5.68 -13.38 15.38
CA ASN A 262 7.12 -13.20 15.56
C ASN A 262 7.60 -12.05 14.68
N ASP A 263 8.40 -11.14 15.20
CA ASP A 263 8.90 -9.97 14.50
C ASP A 263 10.40 -10.05 14.13
N HIS A 264 11.02 -11.23 14.29
CA HIS A 264 12.40 -11.44 13.90
C HIS A 264 12.60 -11.10 12.43
N TYR A 265 13.59 -10.32 12.07
CA TYR A 265 13.81 -9.65 10.78
C TYR A 265 12.87 -8.48 10.45
N GLY A 266 11.74 -8.28 11.12
CA GLY A 266 10.80 -7.21 10.81
C GLY A 266 10.21 -7.35 9.40
N TYR A 267 10.45 -6.38 8.52
CA TYR A 267 9.97 -6.41 7.14
C TYR A 267 11.05 -5.95 6.17
N GLY A 268 10.99 -6.44 4.94
CA GLY A 268 11.95 -6.08 3.91
C GLY A 268 11.93 -6.99 2.69
N GLU A 269 12.93 -6.78 1.85
CA GLU A 269 13.17 -7.55 0.63
C GLU A 269 14.64 -7.90 0.48
N GLN A 270 14.89 -9.08 -0.08
CA GLN A 270 16.17 -9.57 -0.55
C GLN A 270 16.09 -9.76 -2.07
N PHE A 271 16.79 -8.93 -2.81
CA PHE A 271 16.91 -8.99 -4.26
C PHE A 271 18.12 -9.85 -4.59
N MET A 272 17.88 -11.09 -5.05
CA MET A 272 18.92 -12.10 -5.20
C MET A 272 19.24 -12.31 -6.67
N GLY A 273 20.43 -11.87 -7.06
CA GLY A 273 20.99 -12.08 -8.39
C GLY A 273 22.08 -13.17 -8.36
N ASN A 274 22.55 -13.57 -9.54
CA ASN A 274 23.59 -14.59 -9.66
C ASN A 274 25.01 -14.11 -9.29
N GLU A 275 25.18 -12.80 -9.01
CA GLU A 275 26.47 -12.20 -8.66
C GLU A 275 26.46 -11.43 -7.33
N GLY A 276 25.31 -11.36 -6.66
CA GLY A 276 25.17 -10.70 -5.37
C GLY A 276 23.73 -10.61 -4.90
N THR A 277 23.57 -10.16 -3.67
CA THR A 277 22.27 -9.91 -3.04
C THR A 277 22.23 -8.46 -2.51
N ILE A 278 21.15 -7.74 -2.81
CA ILE A 278 20.81 -6.49 -2.15
C ILE A 278 19.67 -6.78 -1.19
N GLU A 279 19.81 -6.36 0.06
CA GLU A 279 18.81 -6.50 1.10
C GLU A 279 18.38 -5.12 1.59
N VAL A 280 17.06 -4.84 1.64
CA VAL A 280 16.53 -3.65 2.29
C VAL A 280 15.68 -4.07 3.46
N LEU A 281 16.05 -3.66 4.69
CA LEU A 281 15.39 -4.03 5.93
C LEU A 281 14.77 -2.80 6.61
N ASN A 282 13.55 -2.96 7.07
CA ASN A 282 12.82 -1.95 7.85
C ASN A 282 12.83 -0.55 7.19
N ARG A 283 13.07 -0.49 5.85
CA ARG A 283 13.17 0.73 5.04
C ARG A 283 14.27 1.69 5.51
N GLN A 284 15.17 1.24 6.38
CA GLN A 284 16.24 2.02 7.01
C GLN A 284 17.63 1.45 6.77
N PHE A 285 17.73 0.18 6.40
CA PHE A 285 19.00 -0.49 6.14
C PHE A 285 19.04 -0.97 4.69
N LEU A 286 20.16 -0.74 4.01
CA LEU A 286 20.48 -1.40 2.74
C LEU A 286 21.80 -2.09 2.90
N ASN A 287 21.82 -3.40 2.65
CA ASN A 287 23.03 -4.21 2.64
C ASN A 287 23.23 -4.79 1.25
N PHE A 288 24.46 -4.86 0.80
CA PHE A 288 24.86 -5.54 -0.41
C PHE A 288 25.92 -6.58 -0.07
N TYR A 289 25.73 -7.78 -0.57
CA TYR A 289 26.61 -8.93 -0.40
C TYR A 289 27.00 -9.49 -1.77
N PRO A 290 28.28 -9.43 -2.18
CA PRO A 290 28.77 -10.15 -3.34
C PRO A 290 28.55 -11.65 -3.20
N GLU A 291 28.21 -12.34 -4.29
CA GLU A 291 27.99 -13.78 -4.27
C GLU A 291 29.30 -14.57 -4.09
N LYS A 292 29.20 -15.71 -3.44
CA LYS A 292 30.28 -16.67 -3.25
C LYS A 292 30.16 -17.77 -4.29
N PHE A 293 31.23 -17.99 -5.04
CA PHE A 293 31.25 -19.00 -6.09
C PHE A 293 32.00 -20.28 -5.65
N ASN A 294 31.50 -21.41 -6.09
CA ASN A 294 32.30 -22.66 -6.07
C ASN A 294 33.35 -22.57 -7.20
N GLY A 295 34.55 -22.08 -6.88
CA GLY A 295 35.62 -21.83 -7.83
C GLY A 295 35.99 -20.35 -7.93
N LYS A 296 36.72 -19.96 -8.97
CA LYS A 296 37.17 -18.58 -9.16
C LYS A 296 36.00 -17.71 -9.65
N PRO A 297 35.61 -16.67 -8.91
CA PRO A 297 34.58 -15.75 -9.36
C PRO A 297 35.02 -14.94 -10.60
N PRO A 298 34.10 -14.42 -11.41
CA PRO A 298 34.40 -13.43 -12.41
C PRO A 298 35.16 -12.25 -11.78
N GLU A 299 36.15 -11.69 -12.50
CA GLU A 299 37.03 -10.64 -11.98
C GLU A 299 36.23 -9.42 -11.46
N ARG A 300 35.18 -9.03 -12.19
CA ARG A 300 34.26 -7.95 -11.79
C ARG A 300 33.55 -8.19 -10.45
N VAL A 301 33.29 -9.46 -10.10
CA VAL A 301 32.65 -9.83 -8.83
C VAL A 301 33.67 -9.94 -7.72
N ALA A 302 34.85 -10.50 -8.02
CA ALA A 302 35.97 -10.61 -7.06
C ALA A 302 36.41 -9.27 -6.49
N ALA A 303 36.25 -8.19 -7.24
CA ALA A 303 36.58 -6.82 -6.81
C ALA A 303 35.50 -6.18 -5.91
N ARG A 304 34.29 -6.73 -5.85
CA ARG A 304 33.18 -6.19 -5.06
C ARG A 304 33.36 -6.49 -3.58
N LYS A 305 32.86 -5.57 -2.74
CA LYS A 305 32.91 -5.68 -1.26
C LYS A 305 31.51 -5.50 -0.72
N ASP A 306 31.28 -6.04 0.47
CA ASP A 306 30.08 -5.78 1.24
C ASP A 306 29.87 -4.27 1.43
N LEU A 307 28.63 -3.86 1.34
CA LEU A 307 28.18 -2.47 1.60
C LEU A 307 27.06 -2.52 2.63
N SER A 308 27.09 -1.64 3.60
CA SER A 308 25.98 -1.44 4.54
C SER A 308 25.69 0.05 4.67
N ILE A 309 24.42 0.42 4.49
CA ILE A 309 23.93 1.79 4.65
C ILE A 309 22.81 1.76 5.69
N HIS A 310 22.91 2.62 6.69
CA HIS A 310 21.87 2.80 7.69
C HIS A 310 21.40 4.26 7.70
N LEU A 311 20.12 4.48 7.44
CA LEU A 311 19.46 5.79 7.42
C LEU A 311 18.30 5.81 8.41
N PRO A 312 18.52 6.13 9.69
CA PRO A 312 17.47 6.22 10.70
C PRO A 312 16.38 7.21 10.28
N GLY A 313 15.10 6.81 10.47
CA GLY A 313 13.95 7.65 10.12
C GLY A 313 13.67 7.79 8.62
N ASN A 314 14.38 7.05 7.76
CA ASN A 314 14.21 7.10 6.30
C ASN A 314 12.79 6.73 5.84
N ASP A 315 12.09 5.87 6.58
CA ASP A 315 10.68 5.54 6.32
C ASP A 315 9.78 6.79 6.39
N ASN A 316 10.00 7.64 7.40
CA ASN A 316 9.26 8.90 7.54
C ASN A 316 9.57 9.88 6.41
N LYS A 317 10.84 10.00 6.03
CA LYS A 317 11.27 10.86 4.91
C LYS A 317 10.69 10.39 3.57
N ALA A 318 10.52 9.08 3.40
CA ALA A 318 9.87 8.52 2.22
C ALA A 318 8.41 8.98 2.08
N VAL A 319 7.65 8.98 3.18
CA VAL A 319 6.27 9.49 3.19
C VAL A 319 6.23 10.98 2.85
N GLU A 320 7.10 11.78 3.45
CA GLU A 320 7.21 13.22 3.16
C GLU A 320 7.54 13.48 1.68
N ALA A 321 8.56 12.80 1.15
CA ALA A 321 8.95 12.93 -0.25
C ALA A 321 7.82 12.50 -1.22
N HIS A 322 7.07 11.45 -0.85
CA HIS A 322 5.95 10.98 -1.65
C HIS A 322 4.81 11.99 -1.70
N MET A 323 4.46 12.59 -0.56
CA MET A 323 3.43 13.62 -0.51
C MET A 323 3.86 14.90 -1.21
N LEU A 324 5.13 15.29 -1.08
CA LEU A 324 5.69 16.44 -1.79
C LEU A 324 5.65 16.22 -3.31
N ASN A 325 6.01 15.01 -3.78
CA ASN A 325 5.90 14.67 -5.20
C ASN A 325 4.46 14.82 -5.72
N PHE A 326 3.45 14.43 -4.95
CA PHE A 326 2.05 14.66 -5.31
C PHE A 326 1.74 16.15 -5.49
N LEU A 327 2.12 16.99 -4.53
CA LEU A 327 1.88 18.43 -4.60
C LEU A 327 2.61 19.08 -5.78
N GLU A 328 3.86 18.70 -6.02
CA GLU A 328 4.63 19.20 -7.17
C GLU A 328 4.04 18.73 -8.51
N ALA A 329 3.49 17.51 -8.55
CA ALA A 329 2.78 17.04 -9.73
C ALA A 329 1.48 17.83 -9.98
N VAL A 330 0.71 18.17 -8.93
CA VAL A 330 -0.48 19.02 -9.03
C VAL A 330 -0.14 20.41 -9.57
N ARG A 331 1.03 20.95 -9.22
CA ARG A 331 1.56 22.23 -9.73
C ARG A 331 2.10 22.16 -11.16
N GLY A 332 2.23 20.96 -11.71
CA GLY A 332 2.80 20.76 -13.05
C GLY A 332 4.33 20.69 -13.09
N ASN A 333 5.01 20.68 -11.95
CA ASN A 333 6.48 20.69 -11.88
C ASN A 333 7.11 19.30 -12.09
N THR A 334 6.34 18.23 -11.88
CA THR A 334 6.80 16.86 -12.03
C THR A 334 5.65 15.92 -12.39
N LYS A 335 5.94 14.63 -12.55
CA LYS A 335 4.93 13.56 -12.68
C LYS A 335 4.80 12.80 -11.37
N PRO A 336 3.59 12.24 -11.06
CA PRO A 336 3.43 11.37 -9.90
C PRO A 336 4.31 10.13 -10.05
N ILE A 337 5.06 9.80 -8.98
CA ILE A 337 5.94 8.60 -8.95
C ILE A 337 5.15 7.29 -8.89
N ALA A 338 3.89 7.36 -8.44
CA ALA A 338 2.98 6.24 -8.35
C ALA A 338 1.61 6.60 -8.97
N PRO A 339 1.51 6.72 -10.32
CA PRO A 339 0.24 6.97 -11.00
C PRO A 339 -0.73 5.79 -10.81
N VAL A 340 -1.97 5.96 -11.26
CA VAL A 340 -3.04 4.97 -11.06
C VAL A 340 -2.70 3.58 -11.61
N GLU A 341 -1.97 3.51 -12.73
CA GLU A 341 -1.52 2.25 -13.33
C GLU A 341 -0.58 1.47 -12.40
N VAL A 342 0.33 2.18 -11.75
CA VAL A 342 1.23 1.59 -10.74
C VAL A 342 0.43 1.04 -9.55
N GLY A 343 -0.53 1.81 -9.06
CA GLY A 343 -1.42 1.34 -8.00
C GLY A 343 -2.22 0.10 -8.39
N MET A 344 -2.66 0.03 -9.66
CA MET A 344 -3.38 -1.14 -10.20
C MET A 344 -2.47 -2.37 -10.27
N GLN A 345 -1.23 -2.24 -10.73
CA GLN A 345 -0.27 -3.34 -10.77
C GLN A 345 -0.01 -3.94 -9.38
N ALA A 346 0.16 -3.08 -8.37
CA ALA A 346 0.31 -3.52 -6.99
C ALA A 346 -0.97 -4.19 -6.46
N ALA A 347 -2.15 -3.62 -6.76
CA ALA A 347 -3.43 -4.16 -6.35
C ALA A 347 -3.70 -5.54 -6.99
N ILE A 348 -3.39 -5.74 -8.29
CA ILE A 348 -3.49 -7.06 -8.95
C ILE A 348 -2.70 -8.10 -8.14
N SER A 349 -1.44 -7.82 -7.80
CA SER A 349 -0.62 -8.77 -7.02
C SER A 349 -1.29 -9.13 -5.68
N GLY A 350 -1.79 -8.13 -4.94
CA GLY A 350 -2.50 -8.35 -3.68
C GLY A 350 -3.77 -9.19 -3.86
N HIS A 351 -4.59 -8.86 -4.85
CA HIS A 351 -5.84 -9.57 -5.11
C HIS A 351 -5.64 -11.00 -5.62
N LEU A 352 -4.62 -11.26 -6.45
CA LEU A 352 -4.28 -12.63 -6.84
C LEU A 352 -3.93 -13.50 -5.64
N ALA A 353 -3.20 -12.98 -4.64
CA ALA A 353 -2.93 -13.71 -3.40
C ALA A 353 -4.20 -13.93 -2.58
N THR A 354 -5.07 -12.92 -2.44
CA THR A 354 -6.37 -13.08 -1.76
C THR A 354 -7.23 -14.14 -2.44
N LEU A 355 -7.36 -14.10 -3.76
CA LEU A 355 -8.15 -15.05 -4.54
C LEU A 355 -7.59 -16.47 -4.42
N SER A 356 -6.27 -16.63 -4.55
CA SER A 356 -5.60 -17.92 -4.41
C SER A 356 -5.79 -18.51 -3.01
N TYR A 357 -5.55 -17.71 -1.96
CA TYR A 357 -5.77 -18.13 -0.57
C TYR A 357 -7.22 -18.56 -0.32
N ARG A 358 -8.19 -17.74 -0.69
CA ARG A 358 -9.62 -18.01 -0.43
C ARG A 358 -10.17 -19.20 -1.22
N ARG A 359 -9.60 -19.53 -2.38
CA ARG A 359 -10.01 -20.66 -3.22
C ARG A 359 -9.14 -21.91 -3.06
N GLY A 360 -7.99 -21.81 -2.42
CA GLY A 360 -7.04 -22.92 -2.30
C GLY A 360 -6.46 -23.38 -3.64
N ARG A 361 -6.39 -22.49 -4.63
CA ARG A 361 -6.01 -22.80 -6.01
C ARG A 361 -5.03 -21.77 -6.56
N LYS A 362 -4.18 -22.19 -7.52
CA LYS A 362 -3.33 -21.29 -8.28
C LYS A 362 -4.22 -20.38 -9.15
N VAL A 363 -3.91 -19.09 -9.14
CA VAL A 363 -4.59 -18.06 -9.95
C VAL A 363 -3.61 -17.58 -11.01
N PHE A 364 -4.07 -17.46 -12.23
CA PHE A 364 -3.32 -16.93 -13.35
C PHE A 364 -3.85 -15.56 -13.76
N TRP A 365 -2.95 -14.70 -14.20
CA TRP A 365 -3.26 -13.41 -14.79
C TRP A 365 -2.96 -13.42 -16.28
N ASP A 366 -3.95 -13.09 -17.10
CA ASP A 366 -3.79 -12.84 -18.53
C ASP A 366 -3.73 -11.32 -18.74
N ASP A 367 -2.52 -10.81 -18.93
CA ASP A 367 -2.28 -9.37 -19.10
C ASP A 367 -2.90 -8.82 -20.40
N LYS A 368 -3.04 -9.64 -21.45
CA LYS A 368 -3.66 -9.22 -22.72
C LYS A 368 -5.18 -9.13 -22.59
N ALA A 369 -5.79 -10.07 -21.89
CA ALA A 369 -7.22 -10.07 -21.64
C ALA A 369 -7.61 -9.19 -20.45
N ASP A 370 -6.64 -8.71 -19.66
CA ASP A 370 -6.83 -7.95 -18.41
C ASP A 370 -7.76 -8.70 -17.44
N LYS A 371 -7.53 -10.03 -17.26
CA LYS A 371 -8.38 -10.92 -16.47
C LYS A 371 -7.60 -12.00 -15.77
N TYR A 372 -8.17 -12.48 -14.66
CA TYR A 372 -7.66 -13.65 -13.96
C TYR A 372 -8.50 -14.89 -14.24
N HIS A 373 -7.91 -16.08 -14.06
CA HIS A 373 -8.57 -17.36 -14.06
C HIS A 373 -7.91 -18.33 -13.08
N PHE A 374 -8.62 -19.36 -12.69
CA PHE A 374 -8.10 -20.39 -11.79
C PHE A 374 -7.57 -21.57 -12.60
N GLY A 375 -6.41 -22.11 -12.13
CA GLY A 375 -5.83 -23.34 -12.64
C GLY A 375 -6.52 -24.59 -12.09
#